data_cbd2662586a006d6462baa7389d98e30
#
_entry.id   cbd2662586a006d6462baa7389d98e30
#
_cell.length_a   1.000
_cell.length_b   1.000
_cell.length_c   1.000
_cell.angle_alpha   90.00
_cell.angle_beta   90.00
_cell.angle_gamma   90.00
#
_symmetry.space_group_name_H-M   'P 1'
#
loop_
_entity.id
_entity.type
_entity.pdbx_description
1 polymer ?
#
loop_
_entity_poly.entity_id
_entity_poly.type
_entity_poly.pdbx_seq_one_letter_code
_entity_poly.pdbx_strand_id
1 'polypeptide(L)'
;MFELKPSSVARWSVAFVFAYHGLVPKLLLVHPSEIDLVKATPTLGLDPSLLVRCAGIAEVLLALVIIVCWKKAWPLYVAGCALIGLLGATVVFVPSIMGAAFNPVSLTVTTYALVWIALTGDKNTPTPS
;
A
#
# COMPACT_ATOMS: atom_id res chain seq x y z
N MET A 1 7.54 8.75 29.47
CA MET A 1 7.41 9.14 28.05
C MET A 1 7.19 7.88 27.23
N PHE A 2 6.13 7.84 26.43
CA PHE A 2 5.92 6.69 25.53
C PHE A 2 6.95 6.77 24.41
N GLU A 3 8.01 5.96 24.48
CA GLU A 3 8.90 5.77 23.33
C GLU A 3 8.18 4.88 22.32
N LEU A 4 7.66 5.50 21.27
CA LEU A 4 7.11 4.77 20.14
C LEU A 4 8.26 4.10 19.39
N LYS A 5 8.28 2.78 19.38
CA LYS A 5 9.29 2.03 18.62
C LYS A 5 9.18 2.37 17.13
N PRO A 6 10.30 2.56 16.42
CA PRO A 6 10.30 2.87 14.99
C PRO A 6 9.50 1.87 14.16
N SER A 7 9.59 0.57 14.48
CA SER A 7 8.80 -0.48 13.83
C SER A 7 7.29 -0.31 14.00
N SER A 8 6.85 0.15 15.18
CA SER A 8 5.43 0.42 15.43
C SER A 8 4.93 1.61 14.62
N VAL A 9 5.69 2.71 14.60
CA VAL A 9 5.36 3.89 13.78
C VAL A 9 5.29 3.50 12.31
N ALA A 10 6.29 2.76 11.81
CA ALA A 10 6.32 2.30 10.44
C ALA A 10 5.12 1.41 10.08
N ARG A 11 4.74 0.48 10.98
CA ARG A 11 3.58 -0.41 10.77
C ARG A 11 2.26 0.37 10.69
N TRP A 12 2.05 1.34 11.59
CA TRP A 12 0.90 2.23 11.54
C TRP A 12 0.85 3.04 10.25
N SER A 13 2.01 3.56 9.80
CA SER A 13 2.12 4.33 8.57
C SER A 13 1.79 3.48 7.34
N VAL A 14 2.26 2.23 7.26
CA VAL A 14 1.91 1.30 6.17
C VAL A 14 0.41 1.02 6.17
N ALA A 15 -0.17 0.71 7.32
CA ALA A 15 -1.61 0.48 7.44
C ALA A 15 -2.42 1.71 7.01
N PHE A 16 -2.00 2.91 7.41
CA PHE A 16 -2.64 4.16 6.99
C PHE A 16 -2.59 4.36 5.48
N VAL A 17 -1.44 4.10 4.83
CA VAL A 17 -1.32 4.22 3.37
C VAL A 17 -2.33 3.32 2.68
N PHE A 18 -2.40 2.04 3.05
CA PHE A 18 -3.35 1.10 2.44
C PHE A 18 -4.81 1.47 2.74
N ALA A 19 -5.12 1.86 3.99
CA ALA A 19 -6.47 2.30 4.35
C ALA A 19 -6.90 3.54 3.55
N TYR A 20 -6.04 4.54 3.44
CA TYR A 20 -6.32 5.77 2.72
C TYR A 20 -6.50 5.53 1.22
N HIS A 21 -5.57 4.78 0.59
CA HIS A 21 -5.63 4.48 -0.84
C HIS A 21 -6.80 3.57 -1.21
N GLY A 22 -7.15 2.65 -0.35
CA GLY A 22 -8.35 1.83 -0.55
C GLY A 22 -9.63 2.64 -0.38
N LEU A 23 -9.72 3.43 0.69
CA LEU A 23 -10.95 4.13 1.05
C LEU A 23 -11.22 5.34 0.14
N VAL A 24 -10.27 6.27 0.02
CA VAL A 24 -10.56 7.58 -0.58
C VAL A 24 -10.66 7.50 -2.11
N PRO A 25 -9.61 7.16 -2.87
CA PRO A 25 -9.70 7.20 -4.34
C PRO A 25 -10.52 6.06 -4.93
N LYS A 26 -10.62 4.90 -4.25
CA LYS A 26 -11.23 3.70 -4.82
C LYS A 26 -12.67 3.45 -4.36
N LEU A 27 -12.98 3.68 -3.08
CA LEU A 27 -14.32 3.42 -2.55
C LEU A 27 -15.19 4.67 -2.49
N LEU A 28 -14.67 5.79 -1.99
CA LEU A 28 -15.48 7.02 -1.81
C LEU A 28 -15.60 7.81 -3.12
N LEU A 29 -14.47 8.08 -3.80
CA LEU A 29 -14.46 8.94 -4.98
C LEU A 29 -14.56 8.17 -6.30
N VAL A 30 -14.11 6.91 -6.33
CA VAL A 30 -13.93 6.12 -7.55
C VAL A 30 -13.24 6.98 -8.62
N HIS A 31 -12.03 7.43 -8.26
CA HIS A 31 -11.33 8.48 -9.00
C HIS A 31 -11.06 8.07 -10.46
N PRO A 32 -11.23 8.98 -11.44
CA PRO A 32 -11.04 8.64 -12.85
C PRO A 32 -9.68 8.01 -13.17
N SER A 33 -8.60 8.45 -12.51
CA SER A 33 -7.26 7.88 -12.72
C SER A 33 -7.17 6.41 -12.32
N GLU A 34 -7.91 5.97 -11.30
CA GLU A 34 -7.99 4.56 -10.91
C GLU A 34 -8.73 3.73 -11.96
N ILE A 35 -9.81 4.29 -12.50
CA ILE A 35 -10.57 3.66 -13.59
C ILE A 35 -9.70 3.55 -14.85
N ASP A 36 -8.97 4.60 -15.20
CA ASP A 36 -8.12 4.62 -16.39
C ASP A 36 -6.96 3.62 -16.27
N LEU A 37 -6.38 3.49 -15.07
CA LEU A 37 -5.37 2.47 -14.78
C LEU A 37 -5.94 1.06 -15.00
N VAL A 38 -7.13 0.77 -14.47
CA VAL A 38 -7.77 -0.54 -14.62
C VAL A 38 -8.16 -0.80 -16.09
N LYS A 39 -8.70 0.20 -16.80
CA LYS A 39 -9.02 0.06 -18.24
C LYS A 39 -7.80 -0.25 -19.09
N ALA A 40 -6.63 0.22 -18.71
CA ALA A 40 -5.38 -0.07 -19.40
C ALA A 40 -4.88 -1.51 -19.19
N THR A 41 -5.41 -2.22 -18.18
CA THR A 41 -5.07 -3.62 -17.89
C THR A 41 -6.10 -4.58 -18.49
N PRO A 42 -5.77 -5.88 -18.68
CA PRO A 42 -6.73 -6.88 -19.10
C PRO A 42 -7.85 -7.07 -18.07
N THR A 43 -9.03 -6.53 -18.33
CA THR A 43 -10.18 -6.58 -17.39
C THR A 43 -11.01 -7.85 -17.51
N LEU A 44 -10.73 -8.70 -18.50
CA LEU A 44 -11.48 -9.94 -18.78
C LEU A 44 -13.00 -9.71 -18.94
N GLY A 45 -13.40 -8.54 -19.41
CA GLY A 45 -14.81 -8.17 -19.61
C GLY A 45 -15.55 -7.70 -18.35
N LEU A 46 -14.84 -7.56 -17.22
CA LEU A 46 -15.42 -7.02 -15.99
C LEU A 46 -15.50 -5.48 -16.03
N ASP A 47 -16.48 -4.93 -15.32
CA ASP A 47 -16.64 -3.48 -15.21
C ASP A 47 -15.44 -2.87 -14.47
N PRO A 48 -14.75 -1.87 -15.04
CA PRO A 48 -13.59 -1.24 -14.41
C PRO A 48 -13.89 -0.61 -13.04
N SER A 49 -15.07 -0.01 -12.86
CA SER A 49 -15.44 0.60 -11.58
C SER A 49 -15.65 -0.44 -10.48
N LEU A 50 -16.17 -1.62 -10.83
CA LEU A 50 -16.27 -2.75 -9.92
C LEU A 50 -14.90 -3.24 -9.50
N LEU A 51 -13.96 -3.37 -10.45
CA LEU A 51 -12.58 -3.80 -10.15
C LEU A 51 -11.86 -2.81 -9.24
N VAL A 52 -12.02 -1.50 -9.48
CA VAL A 52 -11.47 -0.44 -8.60
C VAL A 52 -12.03 -0.57 -7.18
N ARG A 53 -13.33 -0.79 -7.01
CA ARG A 53 -13.95 -0.98 -5.69
C ARG A 53 -13.47 -2.25 -5.00
N CYS A 54 -13.37 -3.36 -5.73
CA CYS A 54 -12.82 -4.61 -5.17
C CYS A 54 -11.37 -4.43 -4.70
N ALA A 55 -10.54 -3.74 -5.49
CA ALA A 55 -9.17 -3.41 -5.08
C ALA A 55 -9.16 -2.51 -3.83
N GLY A 56 -10.04 -1.51 -3.75
CA GLY A 56 -10.17 -0.66 -2.57
C GLY A 56 -10.55 -1.43 -1.31
N ILE A 57 -11.51 -2.36 -1.41
CA ILE A 57 -11.90 -3.25 -0.30
C ILE A 57 -10.70 -4.10 0.13
N ALA A 58 -9.98 -4.70 -0.81
CA ALA A 58 -8.81 -5.52 -0.51
C ALA A 58 -7.72 -4.73 0.22
N GLU A 59 -7.46 -3.47 -0.19
CA GLU A 59 -6.49 -2.60 0.48
C GLU A 59 -6.92 -2.22 1.90
N VAL A 60 -8.19 -1.89 2.12
CA VAL A 60 -8.71 -1.60 3.47
C VAL A 60 -8.63 -2.84 4.36
N LEU A 61 -8.99 -4.03 3.84
CA LEU A 61 -8.85 -5.28 4.58
C LEU A 61 -7.39 -5.58 4.92
N LEU A 62 -6.46 -5.35 3.99
CA LEU A 62 -5.03 -5.51 4.26
C LEU A 62 -4.57 -4.57 5.38
N ALA A 63 -5.00 -3.31 5.36
CA ALA A 63 -4.71 -2.35 6.43
C ALA A 63 -5.19 -2.86 7.80
N LEU A 64 -6.41 -3.37 7.87
CA LEU A 64 -6.96 -3.97 9.09
C LEU A 64 -6.16 -5.18 9.55
N VAL A 65 -5.78 -6.07 8.62
CA VAL A 65 -4.98 -7.26 8.92
C VAL A 65 -3.59 -6.89 9.43
N ILE A 66 -2.96 -5.84 8.87
CA ILE A 66 -1.67 -5.32 9.35
C ILE A 66 -1.76 -4.90 10.82
N ILE A 67 -2.87 -4.31 11.24
CA ILE A 67 -3.10 -3.87 12.63
C ILE A 67 -3.50 -5.04 13.53
N VAL A 68 -4.46 -5.86 13.13
CA VAL A 68 -4.97 -6.97 13.95
C VAL A 68 -3.90 -8.04 14.15
N CYS A 69 -3.16 -8.38 13.09
CA CYS A 69 -2.07 -9.35 13.14
C CYS A 69 -0.73 -8.68 13.53
N TRP A 70 -0.74 -7.81 14.54
CA TRP A 70 0.39 -6.97 14.92
C TRP A 70 1.72 -7.70 15.07
N LYS A 71 1.70 -8.88 15.68
CA LYS A 71 2.92 -9.69 15.95
C LYS A 71 3.36 -10.55 14.76
N LYS A 72 2.60 -10.55 13.67
CA LYS A 72 2.91 -11.35 12.48
C LYS A 72 3.60 -10.51 11.41
N ALA A 73 4.57 -11.10 10.74
CA ALA A 73 5.31 -10.45 9.66
C ALA A 73 4.59 -10.59 8.29
N TRP A 74 3.83 -11.66 8.09
CA TRP A 74 3.23 -11.97 6.79
C TRP A 74 2.35 -10.86 6.18
N PRO A 75 1.57 -10.06 6.95
CA PRO A 75 0.79 -8.99 6.34
C PRO A 75 1.67 -7.90 5.71
N LEU A 76 2.84 -7.65 6.29
CA LEU A 76 3.81 -6.70 5.74
C LEU A 76 4.47 -7.23 4.46
N TYR A 77 4.72 -8.54 4.37
CA TYR A 77 5.17 -9.15 3.12
C TYR A 77 4.11 -9.05 2.03
N VAL A 78 2.84 -9.29 2.36
CA VAL A 78 1.72 -9.10 1.42
C VAL A 78 1.66 -7.63 0.95
N ALA A 79 1.79 -6.68 1.87
CA ALA A 79 1.83 -5.26 1.53
C ALA A 79 3.00 -4.92 0.59
N GLY A 80 4.20 -5.44 0.86
CA GLY A 80 5.36 -5.26 -0.02
C GLY A 80 5.14 -5.83 -1.43
N CYS A 81 4.60 -7.03 -1.52
CA CYS A 81 4.25 -7.64 -2.81
C CYS A 81 3.19 -6.84 -3.57
N ALA A 82 2.16 -6.36 -2.87
CA ALA A 82 1.11 -5.52 -3.46
C ALA A 82 1.67 -4.22 -4.03
N LEU A 83 2.58 -3.55 -3.30
CA LEU A 83 3.25 -2.33 -3.75
C LEU A 83 4.08 -2.57 -5.02
N ILE A 84 4.85 -3.65 -5.06
CA ILE A 84 5.67 -4.01 -6.24
C ILE A 84 4.75 -4.33 -7.43
N GLY A 85 3.69 -5.11 -7.20
CA GLY A 85 2.73 -5.45 -8.24
C GLY A 85 2.02 -4.23 -8.81
N LEU A 86 1.58 -3.32 -7.95
CA LEU A 86 0.90 -2.08 -8.35
C LEU A 86 1.85 -1.16 -9.13
N LEU A 87 3.08 -0.98 -8.65
CA LEU A 87 4.08 -0.19 -9.36
C LEU A 87 4.42 -0.81 -10.72
N GLY A 88 4.62 -2.12 -10.77
CA GLY A 88 4.87 -2.86 -12.02
C GLY A 88 3.74 -2.69 -13.02
N ALA A 89 2.49 -2.84 -12.59
CA ALA A 89 1.32 -2.60 -13.44
C ALA A 89 1.28 -1.15 -13.96
N THR A 90 1.56 -0.18 -13.11
CA THR A 90 1.60 1.23 -13.50
C THR A 90 2.68 1.51 -14.53
N VAL A 91 3.89 0.98 -14.33
CA VAL A 91 5.01 1.15 -15.28
C VAL A 91 4.66 0.57 -16.65
N VAL A 92 4.03 -0.60 -16.67
CA VAL A 92 3.72 -1.32 -17.92
C VAL A 92 2.53 -0.70 -18.65
N PHE A 93 1.45 -0.38 -17.93
CA PHE A 93 0.18 -0.02 -18.56
C PHE A 93 -0.09 1.49 -18.62
N VAL A 94 0.43 2.27 -17.69
CA VAL A 94 0.19 3.74 -17.62
C VAL A 94 1.48 4.51 -17.26
N PRO A 95 2.55 4.41 -18.07
CA PRO A 95 3.83 5.03 -17.74
C PRO A 95 3.76 6.56 -17.64
N SER A 96 2.76 7.20 -18.23
CA SER A 96 2.61 8.66 -18.22
C SER A 96 2.44 9.26 -16.82
N ILE A 97 1.86 8.52 -15.87
CA ILE A 97 1.67 9.03 -14.50
C ILE A 97 2.95 8.98 -13.64
N MET A 98 4.01 8.36 -14.14
CA MET A 98 5.30 8.31 -13.44
C MET A 98 5.96 9.68 -13.29
N GLY A 99 5.66 10.62 -14.20
CA GLY A 99 6.17 12.00 -14.18
C GLY A 99 5.29 13.00 -13.41
N ALA A 100 4.20 12.56 -12.80
CA ALA A 100 3.34 13.44 -12.03
C ALA A 100 4.01 13.89 -10.72
N ALA A 101 3.62 15.06 -10.20
CA ALA A 101 4.18 15.61 -8.95
C ALA A 101 3.95 14.65 -7.76
N PHE A 102 2.77 14.03 -7.69
CA PHE A 102 2.46 12.93 -6.77
C PHE A 102 2.40 11.63 -7.55
N ASN A 103 3.56 11.01 -7.74
CA ASN A 103 3.69 9.83 -8.59
C ASN A 103 3.75 8.53 -7.77
N PRO A 104 3.37 7.40 -8.38
CA PRO A 104 3.37 6.10 -7.71
C PRO A 104 4.77 5.61 -7.34
N VAL A 105 5.83 6.08 -8.01
CA VAL A 105 7.21 5.67 -7.71
C VAL A 105 7.62 6.13 -6.33
N SER A 106 7.52 7.44 -6.06
CA SER A 106 7.93 8.01 -4.77
C SER A 106 7.10 7.45 -3.62
N LEU A 107 5.78 7.29 -3.82
CA LEU A 107 4.90 6.68 -2.83
C LEU A 107 5.30 5.22 -2.54
N THR A 108 5.52 4.43 -3.58
CA THR A 108 5.88 3.01 -3.43
C THR A 108 7.23 2.84 -2.75
N VAL A 109 8.24 3.60 -3.15
CA VAL A 109 9.59 3.55 -2.55
C VAL A 109 9.52 3.92 -1.06
N THR A 110 8.83 5.00 -0.74
CA THR A 110 8.67 5.46 0.65
C THR A 110 7.92 4.43 1.50
N THR A 111 6.81 3.91 0.99
CA THR A 111 6.01 2.91 1.72
C THR A 111 6.77 1.59 1.87
N TYR A 112 7.56 1.20 0.86
CA TYR A 112 8.40 0.02 0.94
C TYR A 112 9.50 0.15 2.00
N ALA A 113 10.10 1.35 2.13
CA ALA A 113 11.04 1.63 3.22
C ALA A 113 10.37 1.50 4.60
N LEU A 114 9.12 1.95 4.74
CA LEU A 114 8.35 1.75 5.97
C LEU A 114 8.05 0.27 6.25
N VAL A 115 7.72 -0.52 5.23
CA VAL A 115 7.57 -1.98 5.36
C VAL A 115 8.86 -2.61 5.88
N TRP A 116 10.00 -2.21 5.33
CA TRP A 116 11.32 -2.68 5.77
C TRP A 116 11.59 -2.33 7.25
N ILE A 117 11.36 -1.08 7.65
CA ILE A 117 11.52 -0.64 9.04
C ILE A 117 10.56 -1.40 9.98
N ALA A 118 9.31 -1.62 9.56
CA ALA A 118 8.34 -2.38 10.33
C ALA A 118 8.76 -3.84 10.57
N LEU A 119 9.49 -4.43 9.62
CA LEU A 119 9.98 -5.81 9.71
C LEU A 119 11.28 -5.95 10.51
N THR A 120 12.14 -4.92 10.50
CA THR A 120 13.52 -5.04 11.01
C THR A 120 13.83 -4.10 12.18
N GLY A 121 13.06 -3.06 12.40
CA GLY A 121 13.37 -1.96 13.32
C GLY A 121 13.59 -2.37 14.78
N ASP A 122 12.98 -3.46 15.24
CA ASP A 122 13.14 -3.95 16.61
C ASP A 122 14.34 -4.90 16.78
N LYS A 123 14.91 -5.40 15.69
CA LYS A 123 16.03 -6.35 15.73
C LYS A 123 17.38 -5.68 16.02
N ASN A 124 17.46 -4.37 15.79
CA ASN A 124 18.68 -3.59 15.89
C ASN A 124 18.73 -2.66 17.10
N THR A 125 17.76 -2.71 18.00
CA THR A 125 17.81 -1.97 19.28
C THR A 125 18.73 -2.73 20.24
N PRO A 126 19.86 -2.14 20.67
CA PRO A 126 20.68 -2.74 21.74
C PRO A 126 19.82 -2.87 22.99
N THR A 127 19.80 -4.07 23.59
CA THR A 127 19.24 -4.22 24.93
C THR A 127 19.99 -3.30 25.87
N PRO A 128 19.32 -2.43 26.65
CA PRO A 128 19.98 -1.65 27.67
C PRO A 128 20.65 -2.61 28.66
N SER A 129 21.94 -2.48 28.78
CA SER A 129 22.75 -3.18 29.80
C SER A 129 22.40 -2.71 31.20
#